data_40452cdb08210520947871088439bdc5
#
_entry.id   40452cdb08210520947871088439bdc5
#
_cell.length_a   1.000
_cell.length_b   1.000
_cell.length_c   1.000
_cell.angle_alpha   90.00
_cell.angle_beta   90.00
_cell.angle_gamma   90.00
#
_symmetry.space_group_name_H-M   'P 1'
#
loop_
_entity.id
_entity.type
_entity.pdbx_description
1 polymer ?
#
loop_
_entity_poly.entity_id
_entity_poly.type
_entity_poly.pdbx_seq_one_letter_code
_entity_poly.pdbx_strand_id
1 'polypeptide(L)'
;DWKDKTNNPTEEGKKELELYKNARNTAAGSLRLKDSAEVAARKLNAVIYQIGYAADKHGKDITDIFKTHEKNLEILSQLGFKTPFQEKGIFTSIYEVENFCKQWEVKRDSYPFDIDGMVIKVNNLQQQQSLGKTSHHPKWAVAFKFKAKQATSKLLNVEFQVGRTGAITPVAKIEPVQLMGVEISSISLHNEDFILDKDIRLQDTVIVERAGDVIPYIVGSVAEMRNGHEQKIHFPTECPSCQHRLVKPMDESVWRCINPNCTAQLEEHLIHFVSKQAMDIFGFGEENVRTFLRENIIQDMTSIYKIDYEKARQLEGWKDKSIQNLKDGIEASKKNELYRLIVGLGIRHIGSTTAKMLAKKVNTLTDFQYWTEEQYSTLEDVGPKVAQSLFQFFTDTENIQLLETLASLGVNIQKTEEVLDSDKLSGKTFLFTGTLTRFSREEAKILVEKNGGKNSSAVSANLDYLVAGEKAGSKLTKAQKIPSIFVIDEDEFLKMIE
;
A
#
# COMPACT_ATOMS: atom_id res chain seq x y z
N ASP A 1 15.26 -9.93 25.46
CA ASP A 1 16.17 -10.27 24.80
C ASP A 1 16.22 -11.43 23.82
N TRP A 2 15.78 -11.10 22.59
CA TRP A 2 15.77 -12.04 21.47
C TRP A 2 17.19 -12.54 21.13
N LYS A 3 18.20 -11.65 21.08
CA LYS A 3 19.58 -12.00 20.77
C LYS A 3 20.25 -12.83 21.89
N ASP A 4 19.91 -12.58 23.12
CA ASP A 4 20.42 -13.38 24.26
C ASP A 4 19.86 -14.81 24.21
N LYS A 5 18.58 -14.98 23.89
CA LYS A 5 17.95 -16.28 23.71
C LYS A 5 18.50 -17.05 22.50
N THR A 6 18.95 -16.36 21.43
CA THR A 6 19.57 -16.97 20.25
C THR A 6 21.00 -17.43 20.48
N ASN A 7 21.75 -16.75 21.37
CA ASN A 7 23.16 -17.05 21.63
C ASN A 7 23.36 -18.15 22.69
N ASN A 8 22.37 -18.43 23.56
CA ASN A 8 22.44 -19.49 24.58
C ASN A 8 21.05 -20.13 24.81
N PRO A 9 20.51 -20.91 23.86
CA PRO A 9 19.17 -21.46 23.99
C PRO A 9 19.12 -22.63 24.98
N THR A 10 18.25 -22.49 25.99
CA THR A 10 17.76 -23.66 26.77
C THR A 10 16.87 -24.52 25.85
N GLU A 11 16.60 -25.79 26.21
CA GLU A 11 15.74 -26.68 25.41
C GLU A 11 14.32 -26.09 25.19
N GLU A 12 13.75 -25.39 26.17
CA GLU A 12 12.51 -24.62 26.03
C GLU A 12 12.71 -23.38 25.14
N GLY A 13 13.85 -22.71 25.25
CA GLY A 13 14.23 -21.59 24.41
C GLY A 13 14.43 -21.95 22.93
N LYS A 14 14.89 -23.17 22.63
CA LYS A 14 14.99 -23.68 21.25
C LYS A 14 13.63 -23.85 20.63
N LYS A 15 12.62 -24.37 21.35
CA LYS A 15 11.24 -24.47 20.85
C LYS A 15 10.60 -23.10 20.65
N GLU A 16 10.85 -22.12 21.53
CA GLU A 16 10.40 -20.73 21.33
C GLU A 16 11.07 -20.05 20.14
N LEU A 17 12.35 -20.33 19.88
CA LEU A 17 13.11 -19.80 18.76
C LEU A 17 12.65 -20.38 17.42
N GLU A 18 12.23 -21.64 17.38
CA GLU A 18 11.60 -22.22 16.19
C GLU A 18 10.27 -21.57 15.85
N LEU A 19 9.50 -21.12 16.86
CA LEU A 19 8.23 -20.44 16.68
C LEU A 19 8.38 -18.97 16.23
N TYR A 20 9.49 -18.30 16.58
CA TYR A 20 9.65 -16.84 16.40
C TYR A 20 10.93 -16.47 15.64
N LYS A 21 11.07 -16.98 14.43
CA LYS A 21 12.28 -16.79 13.59
C LYS A 21 12.56 -15.35 13.16
N ASN A 22 11.55 -14.48 13.15
CA ASN A 22 11.69 -13.07 12.74
C ASN A 22 10.88 -12.15 13.65
N ALA A 23 11.58 -11.26 14.39
CA ALA A 23 10.98 -10.36 15.37
C ALA A 23 9.90 -9.44 14.77
N ARG A 24 10.10 -8.91 13.54
CA ARG A 24 9.14 -8.07 12.84
C ARG A 24 7.84 -8.82 12.53
N ASN A 25 7.94 -10.01 11.96
CA ASN A 25 6.78 -10.85 11.62
C ASN A 25 6.06 -11.33 12.87
N THR A 26 6.81 -11.66 13.93
CA THR A 26 6.27 -12.06 15.23
C THR A 26 5.47 -10.93 15.86
N ALA A 27 6.01 -9.71 15.90
CA ALA A 27 5.30 -8.55 16.44
C ALA A 27 4.01 -8.26 15.65
N ALA A 28 4.10 -8.22 14.31
CA ALA A 28 2.94 -8.00 13.45
C ALA A 28 1.88 -9.09 13.58
N GLY A 29 2.29 -10.36 13.67
CA GLY A 29 1.41 -11.50 13.89
C GLY A 29 0.74 -11.45 15.26
N SER A 30 1.49 -11.09 16.29
CA SER A 30 0.98 -10.99 17.66
C SER A 30 -0.15 -9.95 17.78
N LEU A 31 -0.02 -8.80 17.11
CA LEU A 31 -1.06 -7.76 17.12
C LEU A 31 -2.37 -8.18 16.39
N ARG A 32 -2.34 -9.27 15.63
CA ARG A 32 -3.51 -9.82 14.92
C ARG A 32 -4.20 -10.95 15.68
N LEU A 33 -3.64 -11.40 16.80
CA LEU A 33 -4.24 -12.45 17.63
C LEU A 33 -5.58 -11.95 18.21
N LYS A 34 -6.54 -12.84 18.29
CA LYS A 34 -7.86 -12.55 18.86
C LYS A 34 -7.85 -12.64 20.39
N ASP A 35 -6.96 -13.43 20.96
CA ASP A 35 -6.81 -13.59 22.41
C ASP A 35 -5.82 -12.58 22.96
N SER A 36 -6.33 -11.62 23.73
CA SER A 36 -5.52 -10.57 24.35
C SER A 36 -4.59 -11.11 25.45
N ALA A 37 -4.92 -12.23 26.09
CA ALA A 37 -4.05 -12.86 27.10
C ALA A 37 -2.79 -13.45 26.45
N GLU A 38 -2.95 -14.07 25.27
CA GLU A 38 -1.82 -14.58 24.48
C GLU A 38 -0.92 -13.42 24.01
N VAL A 39 -1.49 -12.30 23.56
CA VAL A 39 -0.73 -11.09 23.19
C VAL A 39 0.05 -10.55 24.38
N ALA A 40 -0.58 -10.47 25.56
CA ALA A 40 0.07 -10.01 26.78
C ALA A 40 1.25 -10.90 27.21
N ALA A 41 1.12 -12.23 27.06
CA ALA A 41 2.18 -13.18 27.34
C ALA A 41 3.43 -12.97 26.46
N ARG A 42 3.27 -12.43 25.24
CA ARG A 42 4.37 -12.14 24.32
C ARG A 42 5.16 -10.88 24.67
N LYS A 43 4.71 -10.07 25.62
CA LYS A 43 5.41 -8.89 26.17
C LYS A 43 5.95 -7.96 25.10
N LEU A 44 5.11 -7.58 24.13
CA LEU A 44 5.48 -6.64 23.08
C LEU A 44 5.87 -5.28 23.68
N ASN A 45 6.86 -4.64 23.07
CA ASN A 45 7.30 -3.29 23.43
C ASN A 45 6.98 -2.32 22.28
N ALA A 46 6.68 -1.08 22.65
CA ALA A 46 6.52 0.01 21.70
C ALA A 46 7.61 1.05 21.89
N VAL A 47 8.21 1.52 20.80
CA VAL A 47 9.15 2.63 20.78
C VAL A 47 8.46 3.83 20.15
N ILE A 48 8.29 4.90 20.93
CA ILE A 48 7.62 6.13 20.47
C ILE A 48 8.68 7.09 19.94
N TYR A 49 8.51 7.57 18.74
CA TYR A 49 9.52 8.37 18.04
C TYR A 49 9.05 9.77 17.60
N GLN A 50 7.82 10.13 17.90
CA GLN A 50 7.26 11.45 17.54
C GLN A 50 5.99 11.74 18.33
N ILE A 51 5.76 13.02 18.67
CA ILE A 51 4.47 13.53 19.13
C ILE A 51 3.71 14.02 17.90
N GLY A 52 2.55 13.46 17.65
CA GLY A 52 1.66 13.91 16.56
C GLY A 52 0.75 15.04 17.01
N TYR A 53 0.27 14.96 18.25
CA TYR A 53 -0.61 15.94 18.89
C TYR A 53 -0.41 15.95 20.39
N ALA A 54 -0.44 17.14 20.99
CA ALA A 54 -0.41 17.31 22.43
C ALA A 54 -1.39 18.40 22.85
N ALA A 55 -2.20 18.13 23.87
CA ALA A 55 -3.10 19.10 24.46
C ALA A 55 -2.81 19.28 25.96
N ASP A 56 -3.10 20.48 26.47
CA ASP A 56 -3.07 20.73 27.90
C ASP A 56 -4.32 20.15 28.60
N LYS A 57 -4.39 20.30 29.92
CA LYS A 57 -5.53 19.82 30.74
C LYS A 57 -6.88 20.47 30.40
N HIS A 58 -6.89 21.52 29.61
CA HIS A 58 -8.09 22.22 29.15
C HIS A 58 -8.43 21.86 27.70
N GLY A 59 -7.68 20.94 27.07
CA GLY A 59 -7.89 20.52 25.67
C GLY A 59 -7.26 21.47 24.63
N LYS A 60 -6.52 22.48 25.06
CA LYS A 60 -5.84 23.41 24.14
C LYS A 60 -4.64 22.70 23.52
N ASP A 61 -4.51 22.79 22.19
CA ASP A 61 -3.35 22.28 21.46
C ASP A 61 -2.08 23.03 21.91
N ILE A 62 -1.11 22.26 22.36
CA ILE A 62 0.21 22.72 22.79
C ILE A 62 1.34 22.07 21.98
N THR A 63 1.03 21.43 20.85
CA THR A 63 2.03 20.71 20.03
C THR A 63 3.15 21.64 19.55
N ASP A 64 2.85 22.90 19.27
CA ASP A 64 3.82 23.90 18.79
C ASP A 64 4.85 24.37 19.84
N ILE A 65 4.67 24.07 21.13
CA ILE A 65 5.68 24.40 22.17
C ILE A 65 6.96 23.57 22.01
N PHE A 66 6.85 22.42 21.35
CA PHE A 66 7.96 21.50 21.13
C PHE A 66 8.78 21.89 19.89
N LYS A 67 9.33 23.02 19.80
CA LYS A 67 10.00 23.62 18.63
C LYS A 67 10.91 22.71 17.80
N THR A 68 11.43 21.61 18.38
CA THR A 68 12.32 20.67 17.72
C THR A 68 11.91 19.22 17.93
N HIS A 69 12.25 18.37 16.96
CA HIS A 69 12.03 16.92 17.07
C HIS A 69 12.79 16.29 18.24
N GLU A 70 14.00 16.79 18.51
CA GLU A 70 14.78 16.39 19.67
C GLU A 70 14.02 16.63 20.98
N LYS A 71 13.41 17.82 21.15
CA LYS A 71 12.64 18.14 22.34
C LYS A 71 11.43 17.24 22.53
N ASN A 72 10.80 16.80 21.43
CA ASN A 72 9.75 15.79 21.48
C ASN A 72 10.24 14.48 22.07
N LEU A 73 11.39 13.99 21.62
CA LEU A 73 11.98 12.73 22.13
C LEU A 73 12.39 12.85 23.59
N GLU A 74 12.95 14.00 23.99
CA GLU A 74 13.34 14.27 25.39
C GLU A 74 12.11 14.21 26.31
N ILE A 75 11.04 14.91 25.97
CA ILE A 75 9.82 14.94 26.76
C ILE A 75 9.16 13.57 26.84
N LEU A 76 9.06 12.86 25.72
CA LEU A 76 8.54 11.49 25.71
C LEU A 76 9.35 10.58 26.63
N SER A 77 10.68 10.70 26.65
CA SER A 77 11.56 9.95 27.54
C SER A 77 11.33 10.33 28.98
N GLN A 78 11.19 11.62 29.31
CA GLN A 78 10.90 12.11 30.68
C GLN A 78 9.53 11.64 31.21
N LEU A 79 8.55 11.46 30.29
CA LEU A 79 7.24 10.90 30.60
C LEU A 79 7.26 9.36 30.73
N GLY A 80 8.42 8.71 30.62
CA GLY A 80 8.59 7.28 30.77
C GLY A 80 8.32 6.44 29.56
N PHE A 81 8.10 7.06 28.37
CA PHE A 81 7.99 6.32 27.14
C PHE A 81 9.35 5.82 26.66
N LYS A 82 9.41 4.60 26.13
CA LYS A 82 10.59 4.10 25.44
C LYS A 82 10.76 4.85 24.11
N THR A 83 11.88 5.51 23.94
CA THR A 83 12.19 6.35 22.77
C THR A 83 13.61 6.06 22.28
N PRO A 84 13.96 6.38 21.02
CA PRO A 84 15.33 6.30 20.52
C PRO A 84 16.17 7.53 20.94
N PHE A 85 15.99 8.00 22.19
CA PHE A 85 16.62 9.24 22.66
C PHE A 85 18.12 9.10 22.84
N GLN A 86 18.60 7.92 23.27
CA GLN A 86 20.03 7.66 23.48
C GLN A 86 20.76 7.35 22.17
N GLU A 87 20.04 6.86 21.16
CA GLU A 87 20.58 6.48 19.87
C GLU A 87 20.63 7.62 18.85
N LYS A 88 20.00 8.76 19.17
CA LYS A 88 19.96 9.91 18.25
C LYS A 88 21.31 10.64 18.18
N GLY A 89 21.55 11.27 17.03
CA GLY A 89 22.57 12.29 16.82
C GLY A 89 21.93 13.58 16.30
N ILE A 90 22.53 14.72 16.63
CA ILE A 90 22.13 16.04 16.10
C ILE A 90 23.35 16.66 15.47
N PHE A 91 23.22 17.08 14.23
CA PHE A 91 24.34 17.52 13.42
C PHE A 91 23.94 18.75 12.62
N THR A 92 24.93 19.57 12.27
CA THR A 92 24.78 20.74 11.39
C THR A 92 25.39 20.51 10.03
N SER A 93 26.15 19.42 9.85
CA SER A 93 26.82 19.05 8.61
C SER A 93 26.33 17.70 8.09
N ILE A 94 26.11 17.60 6.78
CA ILE A 94 25.75 16.34 6.13
C ILE A 94 26.87 15.28 6.25
N TYR A 95 28.11 15.68 6.30
CA TYR A 95 29.24 14.77 6.49
C TYR A 95 29.25 14.10 7.87
N GLU A 96 28.84 14.84 8.91
CA GLU A 96 28.70 14.29 10.26
C GLU A 96 27.56 13.28 10.32
N VAL A 97 26.43 13.58 9.63
CA VAL A 97 25.29 12.66 9.49
C VAL A 97 25.73 11.37 8.81
N GLU A 98 26.46 11.47 7.69
CA GLU A 98 26.97 10.31 6.94
C GLU A 98 27.88 9.45 7.83
N ASN A 99 28.83 10.07 8.54
CA ASN A 99 29.73 9.37 9.44
C ASN A 99 28.97 8.67 10.59
N PHE A 100 27.97 9.30 11.16
CA PHE A 100 27.13 8.71 12.18
C PHE A 100 26.35 7.49 11.66
N CYS A 101 25.80 7.58 10.45
CA CYS A 101 25.12 6.47 9.80
C CYS A 101 26.08 5.28 9.55
N LYS A 102 27.31 5.55 9.07
CA LYS A 102 28.36 4.52 8.89
C LYS A 102 28.75 3.84 10.20
N GLN A 103 28.85 4.61 11.29
CA GLN A 103 29.13 4.03 12.61
C GLN A 103 28.02 3.09 13.07
N TRP A 104 26.76 3.45 12.85
CA TRP A 104 25.63 2.59 13.18
C TRP A 104 25.53 1.35 12.29
N GLU A 105 25.95 1.44 11.04
CA GLU A 105 26.03 0.26 10.15
C GLU A 105 26.98 -0.81 10.73
N VAL A 106 28.08 -0.40 11.34
CA VAL A 106 29.02 -1.30 12.03
C VAL A 106 28.44 -1.81 13.36
N LYS A 107 27.75 -0.94 14.13
CA LYS A 107 27.20 -1.26 15.44
C LYS A 107 25.94 -2.12 15.38
N ARG A 108 25.26 -2.21 14.22
CA ARG A 108 23.93 -2.83 14.11
C ARG A 108 23.86 -4.26 14.64
N ASP A 109 24.93 -5.05 14.46
CA ASP A 109 24.96 -6.45 14.89
C ASP A 109 25.06 -6.62 16.42
N SER A 110 25.59 -5.60 17.13
CA SER A 110 25.66 -5.56 18.59
C SER A 110 24.47 -4.86 19.24
N TYR A 111 23.57 -4.25 18.43
CA TYR A 111 22.40 -3.57 18.95
C TYR A 111 21.31 -4.58 19.37
N PRO A 112 20.57 -4.36 20.48
CA PRO A 112 19.57 -5.32 20.97
C PRO A 112 18.42 -5.61 20.03
N PHE A 113 18.15 -4.73 19.07
CA PHE A 113 17.10 -4.88 18.08
C PHE A 113 17.68 -5.00 16.68
N ASP A 114 17.01 -5.74 15.80
CA ASP A 114 17.34 -5.72 14.39
C ASP A 114 16.96 -4.36 13.78
N ILE A 115 17.92 -3.71 13.14
CA ILE A 115 17.75 -2.43 12.47
C ILE A 115 18.25 -2.53 11.02
N ASP A 116 17.48 -1.94 10.10
CA ASP A 116 17.78 -1.95 8.67
C ASP A 116 18.32 -0.63 8.14
N GLY A 117 18.37 0.38 9.01
CA GLY A 117 18.84 1.71 8.67
C GLY A 117 18.53 2.75 9.72
N MET A 118 18.71 4.01 9.34
CA MET A 118 18.43 5.17 10.16
C MET A 118 17.50 6.14 9.43
N VAL A 119 16.76 6.94 10.19
CA VAL A 119 15.91 7.99 9.64
C VAL A 119 16.52 9.34 9.99
N ILE A 120 16.91 10.08 8.95
CA ILE A 120 17.43 11.44 9.04
C ILE A 120 16.25 12.39 8.92
N LYS A 121 16.09 13.30 9.87
CA LYS A 121 14.96 14.24 9.93
C LYS A 121 15.45 15.67 10.11
N VAL A 122 14.74 16.62 9.52
CA VAL A 122 14.93 18.04 9.85
C VAL A 122 14.49 18.25 11.31
N ASN A 123 15.38 18.80 12.16
CA ASN A 123 15.08 18.91 13.59
C ASN A 123 14.05 20.00 13.92
N ASN A 124 14.03 21.10 13.18
CA ASN A 124 13.10 22.22 13.41
C ASN A 124 11.70 21.88 12.89
N LEU A 125 10.68 21.85 13.76
CA LEU A 125 9.30 21.47 13.42
C LEU A 125 8.63 22.48 12.47
N GLN A 126 8.92 23.77 12.58
CA GLN A 126 8.38 24.75 11.65
C GLN A 126 8.93 24.57 10.22
N GLN A 127 10.20 24.18 10.09
CA GLN A 127 10.76 23.80 8.79
C GLN A 127 10.12 22.52 8.26
N GLN A 128 9.84 21.52 9.12
CA GLN A 128 9.10 20.32 8.72
C GLN A 128 7.73 20.66 8.15
N GLN A 129 6.98 21.56 8.80
CA GLN A 129 5.69 22.05 8.31
C GLN A 129 5.81 22.77 6.96
N SER A 130 6.82 23.63 6.80
CA SER A 130 7.06 24.38 5.55
C SER A 130 7.43 23.46 4.38
N LEU A 131 8.22 22.42 4.61
CA LEU A 131 8.58 21.41 3.62
C LEU A 131 7.39 20.53 3.23
N GLY A 132 6.50 20.27 4.18
CA GLY A 132 5.28 19.51 3.99
C GLY A 132 5.51 18.03 3.70
N LYS A 133 4.52 17.41 3.04
CA LYS A 133 4.51 16.00 2.68
C LYS A 133 3.96 15.81 1.26
N THR A 134 4.31 14.69 0.63
CA THR A 134 3.59 14.17 -0.54
C THR A 134 2.33 13.43 -0.06
N SER A 135 1.58 12.80 -0.96
CA SER A 135 0.46 11.91 -0.60
C SER A 135 0.86 10.78 0.37
N HIS A 136 2.12 10.37 0.37
CA HIS A 136 2.59 9.19 1.11
C HIS A 136 3.79 9.44 2.02
N HIS A 137 4.63 10.45 1.73
CA HIS A 137 5.92 10.61 2.41
C HIS A 137 6.17 12.05 2.87
N PRO A 138 6.79 12.25 4.05
CA PRO A 138 7.26 13.56 4.48
C PRO A 138 8.45 14.00 3.61
N LYS A 139 8.50 15.30 3.23
CA LYS A 139 9.63 15.89 2.50
C LYS A 139 10.80 16.27 3.40
N TRP A 140 10.62 16.21 4.71
CA TRP A 140 11.57 16.60 5.75
C TRP A 140 12.28 15.41 6.39
N ALA A 141 12.07 14.19 5.89
CA ALA A 141 12.70 12.98 6.38
C ALA A 141 13.20 12.12 5.22
N VAL A 142 14.35 11.47 5.44
CA VAL A 142 14.99 10.55 4.50
C VAL A 142 15.45 9.32 5.25
N ALA A 143 15.23 8.13 4.69
CA ALA A 143 15.75 6.89 5.23
C ALA A 143 17.14 6.60 4.63
N PHE A 144 18.13 6.41 5.51
CA PHE A 144 19.43 5.83 5.16
C PHE A 144 19.39 4.34 5.46
N LYS A 145 19.39 3.50 4.44
CA LYS A 145 19.39 2.04 4.59
C LYS A 145 20.81 1.52 4.65
N PHE A 146 21.09 0.63 5.62
CA PHE A 146 22.36 -0.08 5.69
C PHE A 146 22.51 -1.04 4.51
N LYS A 147 23.75 -1.41 4.22
CA LYS A 147 24.01 -2.44 3.20
C LYS A 147 23.28 -3.73 3.60
N ALA A 148 22.56 -4.29 2.64
CA ALA A 148 21.87 -5.56 2.84
C ALA A 148 22.85 -6.69 3.16
N LYS A 149 22.49 -7.58 4.07
CA LYS A 149 23.24 -8.82 4.27
C LYS A 149 23.04 -9.71 3.06
N GLN A 150 24.10 -10.34 2.60
CA GLN A 150 24.11 -11.22 1.45
C GLN A 150 24.40 -12.65 1.87
N ALA A 151 23.87 -13.59 1.14
CA ALA A 151 24.20 -15.00 1.20
C ALA A 151 24.33 -15.56 -0.22
N THR A 152 24.98 -16.70 -0.39
CA THR A 152 25.06 -17.39 -1.67
C THR A 152 24.19 -18.64 -1.64
N SER A 153 23.56 -18.95 -2.78
CA SER A 153 22.78 -20.17 -2.95
C SER A 153 22.85 -20.65 -4.40
N LYS A 154 22.51 -21.90 -4.63
CA LYS A 154 22.50 -22.49 -5.96
C LYS A 154 21.14 -22.31 -6.63
N LEU A 155 21.12 -21.82 -7.87
CA LEU A 155 19.91 -21.74 -8.69
C LEU A 155 19.59 -23.12 -9.27
N LEU A 156 18.51 -23.71 -8.78
CA LEU A 156 18.10 -25.07 -9.17
C LEU A 156 17.22 -25.08 -10.42
N ASN A 157 16.24 -24.19 -10.48
CA ASN A 157 15.26 -24.11 -11.56
C ASN A 157 14.68 -22.68 -11.67
N VAL A 158 14.01 -22.40 -12.78
CA VAL A 158 13.20 -21.19 -12.97
C VAL A 158 11.80 -21.60 -13.42
N GLU A 159 10.80 -21.18 -12.64
CA GLU A 159 9.39 -21.32 -12.96
C GLU A 159 8.86 -20.03 -13.56
N PHE A 160 7.94 -20.13 -14.51
CA PHE A 160 7.32 -18.97 -15.16
C PHE A 160 5.86 -18.87 -14.70
N GLN A 161 5.55 -17.83 -13.93
CA GLN A 161 4.22 -17.59 -13.39
C GLN A 161 3.47 -16.58 -14.25
N VAL A 162 2.17 -16.80 -14.42
CA VAL A 162 1.28 -15.89 -15.16
C VAL A 162 0.54 -15.01 -14.17
N GLY A 163 0.83 -13.74 -14.19
CA GLY A 163 0.14 -12.77 -13.34
C GLY A 163 -1.21 -12.33 -13.93
N ARG A 164 -1.98 -11.61 -13.14
CA ARG A 164 -3.32 -11.10 -13.45
C ARG A 164 -3.43 -10.41 -14.82
N THR A 165 -2.46 -9.61 -15.21
CA THR A 165 -2.44 -8.88 -16.49
C THR A 165 -1.79 -9.68 -17.63
N GLY A 166 -1.68 -10.99 -17.49
CA GLY A 166 -0.99 -11.87 -18.44
C GLY A 166 0.54 -11.77 -18.38
N ALA A 167 1.11 -10.93 -17.52
CA ALA A 167 2.55 -10.79 -17.38
C ALA A 167 3.21 -12.11 -16.96
N ILE A 168 4.27 -12.52 -17.67
CA ILE A 168 5.04 -13.71 -17.34
C ILE A 168 6.20 -13.29 -16.45
N THR A 169 6.18 -13.76 -15.21
CA THR A 169 7.22 -13.49 -14.21
C THR A 169 8.07 -14.73 -13.97
N PRO A 170 9.38 -14.70 -14.27
CA PRO A 170 10.29 -15.76 -13.93
C PRO A 170 10.58 -15.76 -12.42
N VAL A 171 10.49 -16.92 -11.80
CA VAL A 171 10.76 -17.14 -10.36
C VAL A 171 11.86 -18.17 -10.20
N ALA A 172 12.99 -17.73 -9.68
CA ALA A 172 14.11 -18.60 -9.33
C ALA A 172 13.72 -19.53 -8.17
N LYS A 173 13.97 -20.82 -8.32
CA LYS A 173 14.00 -21.80 -7.24
C LYS A 173 15.46 -22.07 -6.89
N ILE A 174 15.82 -21.75 -5.67
CA ILE A 174 17.19 -21.88 -5.16
C ILE A 174 17.28 -22.92 -4.06
N GLU A 175 18.47 -23.43 -3.78
CA GLU A 175 18.71 -24.17 -2.55
C GLU A 175 18.29 -23.28 -1.36
N PRO A 176 17.51 -23.82 -0.38
CA PRO A 176 17.07 -23.03 0.75
C PRO A 176 18.25 -22.40 1.50
N VAL A 177 18.21 -21.10 1.68
CA VAL A 177 19.26 -20.35 2.39
C VAL A 177 18.66 -19.50 3.49
N GLN A 178 19.30 -19.53 4.67
CA GLN A 178 18.91 -18.73 5.81
C GLN A 178 19.48 -17.31 5.70
N LEU A 179 18.62 -16.32 5.68
CA LEU A 179 19.04 -14.92 5.63
C LEU A 179 18.15 -14.06 6.54
N MET A 180 18.75 -13.50 7.61
CA MET A 180 18.06 -12.69 8.61
C MET A 180 16.82 -13.37 9.22
N GLY A 181 17.00 -14.63 9.68
CA GLY A 181 15.96 -15.40 10.37
C GLY A 181 14.80 -15.88 9.46
N VAL A 182 14.96 -15.80 8.14
CA VAL A 182 13.97 -16.31 7.18
C VAL A 182 14.68 -17.24 6.20
N GLU A 183 14.05 -18.39 5.93
CA GLU A 183 14.48 -19.30 4.88
C GLU A 183 13.95 -18.83 3.52
N ILE A 184 14.83 -18.68 2.56
CA ILE A 184 14.54 -18.24 1.21
C ILE A 184 14.80 -19.38 0.25
N SER A 185 13.78 -19.77 -0.52
CA SER A 185 13.86 -20.82 -1.54
C SER A 185 13.30 -20.37 -2.90
N SER A 186 12.64 -19.22 -2.95
CA SER A 186 12.04 -18.69 -4.18
C SER A 186 12.24 -17.19 -4.26
N ILE A 187 12.69 -16.70 -5.43
CA ILE A 187 13.00 -15.27 -5.66
C ILE A 187 12.54 -14.87 -7.06
N SER A 188 11.84 -13.73 -7.18
CA SER A 188 11.49 -13.19 -8.50
C SER A 188 12.74 -12.77 -9.28
N LEU A 189 12.80 -13.14 -10.56
CA LEU A 189 13.79 -12.66 -11.52
C LEU A 189 13.24 -11.53 -12.41
N HIS A 190 12.14 -10.91 -11.98
CA HIS A 190 11.48 -9.77 -12.62
C HIS A 190 11.01 -10.02 -14.05
N ASN A 191 11.92 -10.13 -15.03
CA ASN A 191 11.64 -10.34 -16.45
C ASN A 191 12.85 -10.95 -17.17
N GLU A 192 12.71 -11.18 -18.48
CA GLU A 192 13.78 -11.74 -19.31
C GLU A 192 15.03 -10.83 -19.35
N ASP A 193 14.82 -9.51 -19.48
CA ASP A 193 15.91 -8.55 -19.59
C ASP A 193 16.79 -8.59 -18.34
N PHE A 194 16.20 -8.71 -17.15
CA PHE A 194 16.93 -8.86 -15.89
C PHE A 194 17.83 -10.13 -15.88
N ILE A 195 17.33 -11.24 -16.42
CA ILE A 195 18.09 -12.50 -16.52
C ILE A 195 19.28 -12.32 -17.47
N LEU A 196 19.06 -11.67 -18.61
CA LEU A 196 20.07 -11.43 -19.63
C LEU A 196 21.12 -10.43 -19.16
N ASP A 197 20.72 -9.31 -18.59
CA ASP A 197 21.61 -8.26 -18.11
C ASP A 197 22.56 -8.74 -17.01
N LYS A 198 22.09 -9.67 -16.19
CA LYS A 198 22.90 -10.26 -15.11
C LYS A 198 23.57 -11.59 -15.51
N ASP A 199 23.38 -12.05 -16.73
CA ASP A 199 23.84 -13.36 -17.22
C ASP A 199 23.59 -14.50 -16.22
N ILE A 200 22.34 -14.55 -15.70
CA ILE A 200 21.94 -15.61 -14.75
C ILE A 200 21.63 -16.88 -15.50
N ARG A 201 22.19 -17.99 -15.04
CA ARG A 201 22.04 -19.31 -15.66
C ARG A 201 21.56 -20.35 -14.65
N LEU A 202 20.88 -21.39 -15.12
CA LEU A 202 20.58 -22.55 -14.30
C LEU A 202 21.88 -23.17 -13.77
N GLN A 203 21.87 -23.62 -12.54
CA GLN A 203 23.03 -24.13 -11.81
C GLN A 203 24.11 -23.11 -11.45
N ASP A 204 23.83 -21.78 -11.62
CA ASP A 204 24.70 -20.73 -11.08
C ASP A 204 24.68 -20.73 -9.54
N THR A 205 25.80 -20.34 -8.95
CA THR A 205 25.81 -19.81 -7.59
C THR A 205 25.40 -18.34 -7.66
N VAL A 206 24.27 -18.01 -7.04
CA VAL A 206 23.71 -16.65 -7.04
C VAL A 206 23.90 -15.99 -5.69
N ILE A 207 24.11 -14.66 -5.71
CA ILE A 207 24.16 -13.82 -4.52
C ILE A 207 22.75 -13.35 -4.22
N VAL A 208 22.27 -13.68 -3.04
CA VAL A 208 20.93 -13.36 -2.54
C VAL A 208 21.05 -12.28 -1.47
N GLU A 209 20.23 -11.25 -1.55
CA GLU A 209 20.05 -10.27 -0.49
C GLU A 209 18.57 -10.04 -0.20
N ARG A 210 18.26 -9.36 0.91
CA ARG A 210 16.90 -8.89 1.22
C ARG A 210 16.86 -7.38 1.17
N ALA A 211 16.26 -6.83 0.12
CA ALA A 211 16.06 -5.40 -0.03
C ALA A 211 15.18 -4.86 1.12
N GLY A 212 15.73 -3.93 1.90
CA GLY A 212 15.07 -3.39 3.10
C GLY A 212 14.70 -4.46 4.13
N ASP A 213 15.47 -5.55 4.19
CA ASP A 213 15.26 -6.71 5.06
C ASP A 213 13.88 -7.40 4.91
N VAL A 214 13.23 -7.23 3.77
CA VAL A 214 11.89 -7.76 3.51
C VAL A 214 11.82 -8.64 2.27
N ILE A 215 12.19 -8.11 1.09
CA ILE A 215 11.98 -8.77 -0.20
C ILE A 215 13.28 -9.42 -0.67
N PRO A 216 13.30 -10.75 -0.90
CA PRO A 216 14.46 -11.42 -1.47
C PRO A 216 14.75 -10.91 -2.90
N TYR A 217 16.02 -10.74 -3.21
CA TYR A 217 16.50 -10.22 -4.48
C TYR A 217 17.80 -10.93 -4.89
N ILE A 218 17.96 -11.28 -6.17
CA ILE A 218 19.21 -11.81 -6.70
C ILE A 218 20.06 -10.65 -7.21
N VAL A 219 21.20 -10.42 -6.57
CA VAL A 219 22.17 -9.36 -6.96
C VAL A 219 22.83 -9.73 -8.28
N GLY A 220 23.20 -10.99 -8.46
CA GLY A 220 23.85 -11.53 -9.65
C GLY A 220 24.35 -12.94 -9.43
N SER A 221 25.04 -13.49 -10.41
CA SER A 221 25.77 -14.75 -10.32
C SER A 221 27.22 -14.56 -9.91
N VAL A 222 27.82 -15.58 -9.29
CA VAL A 222 29.26 -15.65 -9.00
C VAL A 222 29.94 -16.39 -10.16
N ALA A 223 30.31 -15.63 -11.19
CA ALA A 223 30.84 -16.20 -12.45
C ALA A 223 32.10 -17.06 -12.25
N GLU A 224 32.90 -16.73 -11.23
CA GLU A 224 34.14 -17.47 -10.89
C GLU A 224 33.85 -18.89 -10.36
N MET A 225 32.64 -19.18 -9.91
CA MET A 225 32.20 -20.46 -9.42
C MET A 225 31.59 -21.36 -10.52
N ARG A 226 31.50 -20.86 -11.74
CA ARG A 226 31.01 -21.66 -12.89
C ARG A 226 32.00 -22.74 -13.27
N ASN A 227 31.48 -23.92 -13.59
CA ASN A 227 32.26 -25.10 -13.96
C ASN A 227 31.94 -25.63 -15.38
N GLY A 228 31.13 -24.88 -16.14
CA GLY A 228 30.75 -25.23 -17.52
C GLY A 228 29.44 -26.03 -17.65
N HIS A 229 28.77 -26.37 -16.54
CA HIS A 229 27.47 -27.05 -16.54
C HIS A 229 26.29 -26.09 -16.51
N GLU A 230 26.54 -24.78 -16.37
CA GLU A 230 25.52 -23.76 -16.27
C GLU A 230 24.83 -23.53 -17.61
N GLN A 231 23.50 -23.66 -17.63
CA GLN A 231 22.70 -23.55 -18.85
C GLN A 231 21.98 -22.19 -18.89
N LYS A 232 21.90 -21.60 -20.09
CA LYS A 232 21.10 -20.40 -20.29
C LYS A 232 19.64 -20.67 -19.98
N ILE A 233 19.00 -19.72 -19.32
CA ILE A 233 17.56 -19.75 -19.08
C ILE A 233 16.86 -19.31 -20.37
N HIS A 234 16.03 -20.18 -20.91
CA HIS A 234 15.21 -19.86 -22.09
C HIS A 234 13.84 -19.40 -21.65
N PHE A 235 13.48 -18.20 -22.06
CA PHE A 235 12.15 -17.69 -21.78
C PHE A 235 11.12 -18.40 -22.67
N PRO A 236 9.92 -18.76 -22.14
CA PRO A 236 8.93 -19.50 -22.92
C PRO A 236 8.37 -18.64 -24.07
N THR A 237 8.09 -19.26 -25.18
CA THR A 237 7.39 -18.62 -26.32
C THR A 237 5.88 -18.78 -26.23
N GLU A 238 5.41 -19.70 -25.36
CA GLU A 238 4.01 -20.01 -25.13
C GLU A 238 3.67 -19.86 -23.64
N CYS A 239 2.43 -19.51 -23.35
CA CYS A 239 1.93 -19.35 -22.00
C CYS A 239 2.02 -20.66 -21.22
N PRO A 240 2.63 -20.71 -20.05
CA PRO A 240 2.75 -21.94 -19.27
C PRO A 240 1.42 -22.51 -18.78
N SER A 241 0.34 -21.69 -18.80
CA SER A 241 -0.99 -22.12 -18.37
C SER A 241 -1.89 -22.54 -19.55
N CYS A 242 -2.01 -21.70 -20.59
CA CYS A 242 -2.98 -21.92 -21.67
C CYS A 242 -2.34 -22.20 -23.04
N GLN A 243 -1.01 -22.28 -23.13
CA GLN A 243 -0.23 -22.56 -24.34
C GLN A 243 -0.44 -21.56 -25.50
N HIS A 244 -1.13 -20.45 -25.25
CA HIS A 244 -1.25 -19.38 -26.22
C HIS A 244 0.11 -18.69 -26.43
N ARG A 245 0.41 -18.30 -27.67
CA ARG A 245 1.68 -17.61 -27.98
C ARG A 245 1.83 -16.32 -27.19
N LEU A 246 2.99 -16.15 -26.55
CA LEU A 246 3.30 -14.94 -25.80
C LEU A 246 3.70 -13.80 -26.72
N VAL A 247 3.41 -12.58 -26.27
CA VAL A 247 3.76 -11.33 -26.96
C VAL A 247 4.60 -10.46 -26.03
N LYS A 248 5.69 -9.87 -26.54
CA LYS A 248 6.47 -8.84 -25.88
C LYS A 248 6.23 -7.52 -26.61
N PRO A 249 5.44 -6.59 -26.07
CA PRO A 249 5.26 -5.27 -26.68
C PRO A 249 6.61 -4.55 -26.83
N MET A 250 6.78 -3.77 -27.89
CA MET A 250 8.06 -3.11 -28.20
C MET A 250 8.52 -2.12 -27.10
N ASP A 251 7.58 -1.58 -26.35
CA ASP A 251 7.81 -0.60 -25.28
C ASP A 251 7.75 -1.21 -23.88
N GLU A 252 7.71 -2.54 -23.75
CA GLU A 252 7.67 -3.27 -22.48
C GLU A 252 8.80 -4.30 -22.38
N SER A 253 9.33 -4.46 -21.18
CA SER A 253 10.31 -5.52 -20.85
C SER A 253 9.65 -6.86 -20.46
N VAL A 254 8.32 -6.94 -20.51
CA VAL A 254 7.54 -8.07 -19.99
C VAL A 254 6.82 -8.82 -21.10
N TRP A 255 7.05 -10.13 -21.16
CA TRP A 255 6.24 -11.02 -21.99
C TRP A 255 4.84 -11.20 -21.43
N ARG A 256 3.85 -11.30 -22.31
CA ARG A 256 2.44 -11.40 -21.93
C ARG A 256 1.69 -12.49 -22.64
N CYS A 257 0.82 -13.17 -21.90
CA CYS A 257 -0.29 -13.92 -22.46
C CYS A 257 -1.46 -12.97 -22.75
N ILE A 258 -1.87 -12.88 -23.99
CA ILE A 258 -2.98 -12.01 -24.43
C ILE A 258 -4.30 -12.79 -24.58
N ASN A 259 -4.34 -14.07 -24.23
CA ASN A 259 -5.56 -14.88 -24.28
C ASN A 259 -6.51 -14.47 -23.13
N PRO A 260 -7.70 -13.92 -23.41
CA PRO A 260 -8.68 -13.54 -22.39
C PRO A 260 -9.21 -14.75 -21.59
N ASN A 261 -9.18 -15.94 -22.19
CA ASN A 261 -9.64 -17.19 -21.58
C ASN A 261 -8.51 -17.95 -20.87
N CYS A 262 -7.41 -17.29 -20.51
CA CYS A 262 -6.32 -17.93 -19.77
C CYS A 262 -6.75 -18.21 -18.34
N THR A 263 -6.74 -19.49 -17.94
CA THR A 263 -7.18 -19.92 -16.61
C THR A 263 -6.35 -19.29 -15.48
N ALA A 264 -5.03 -19.14 -15.66
CA ALA A 264 -4.21 -18.48 -14.66
C ALA A 264 -4.53 -16.98 -14.52
N GLN A 265 -4.84 -16.28 -15.63
CA GLN A 265 -5.27 -14.88 -15.54
C GLN A 265 -6.62 -14.77 -14.83
N LEU A 266 -7.58 -15.65 -15.15
CA LEU A 266 -8.87 -15.69 -14.48
C LEU A 266 -8.71 -15.90 -12.98
N GLU A 267 -7.90 -16.87 -12.57
CA GLU A 267 -7.61 -17.15 -11.17
C GLU A 267 -7.06 -15.91 -10.45
N GLU A 268 -6.03 -15.29 -11.00
CA GLU A 268 -5.41 -14.09 -10.42
C GLU A 268 -6.34 -12.86 -10.43
N HIS A 269 -7.23 -12.75 -11.43
CA HIS A 269 -8.28 -11.72 -11.45
C HIS A 269 -9.27 -11.91 -10.30
N LEU A 270 -9.73 -13.14 -10.05
CA LEU A 270 -10.67 -13.43 -8.96
C LEU A 270 -10.02 -13.24 -7.58
N ILE A 271 -8.77 -13.68 -7.40
CA ILE A 271 -8.01 -13.44 -6.17
C ILE A 271 -7.88 -11.94 -5.90
N HIS A 272 -7.56 -11.16 -6.93
CA HIS A 272 -7.49 -9.71 -6.81
C HIS A 272 -8.85 -9.10 -6.47
N PHE A 273 -9.91 -9.52 -7.16
CA PHE A 273 -11.26 -9.01 -6.98
C PHE A 273 -11.74 -9.15 -5.52
N VAL A 274 -11.52 -10.30 -4.90
CA VAL A 274 -11.96 -10.56 -3.52
C VAL A 274 -11.04 -9.95 -2.47
N SER A 275 -9.85 -9.48 -2.86
CA SER A 275 -8.81 -9.00 -1.94
C SER A 275 -9.23 -7.78 -1.13
N LYS A 276 -8.53 -7.56 0.01
CA LYS A 276 -8.74 -6.41 0.90
C LYS A 276 -8.60 -5.06 0.20
N GLN A 277 -7.82 -4.97 -0.86
CA GLN A 277 -7.61 -3.72 -1.61
C GLN A 277 -8.76 -3.42 -2.60
N ALA A 278 -9.51 -4.45 -2.98
CA ALA A 278 -10.63 -4.38 -3.90
C ALA A 278 -11.97 -4.58 -3.16
N MET A 279 -12.70 -5.64 -3.44
CA MET A 279 -14.04 -5.86 -2.86
C MET A 279 -14.03 -6.35 -1.41
N ASP A 280 -12.87 -6.68 -0.84
CA ASP A 280 -12.65 -7.04 0.57
C ASP A 280 -13.66 -8.08 1.09
N ILE A 281 -13.81 -9.19 0.36
CA ILE A 281 -14.75 -10.24 0.74
C ILE A 281 -14.15 -11.06 1.88
N PHE A 282 -14.61 -10.78 3.10
CA PHE A 282 -14.10 -11.41 4.29
C PHE A 282 -14.31 -12.93 4.28
N GLY A 283 -13.26 -13.67 4.64
CA GLY A 283 -13.31 -15.13 4.66
C GLY A 283 -13.09 -15.80 3.30
N PHE A 284 -12.90 -15.02 2.22
CA PHE A 284 -12.67 -15.53 0.87
C PHE A 284 -11.26 -15.16 0.37
N GLY A 285 -10.24 -15.76 1.01
CA GLY A 285 -8.84 -15.56 0.64
C GLY A 285 -8.42 -16.35 -0.59
N GLU A 286 -7.15 -16.17 -1.02
CA GLU A 286 -6.54 -16.76 -2.22
C GLU A 286 -6.76 -18.27 -2.33
N GLU A 287 -6.46 -19.04 -1.29
CA GLU A 287 -6.62 -20.51 -1.31
C GLU A 287 -8.08 -20.96 -1.47
N ASN A 288 -9.02 -20.18 -0.91
CA ASN A 288 -10.44 -20.46 -1.05
C ASN A 288 -10.91 -20.19 -2.49
N VAL A 289 -10.43 -19.12 -3.13
CA VAL A 289 -10.72 -18.83 -4.54
C VAL A 289 -10.22 -19.95 -5.42
N ARG A 290 -8.95 -20.41 -5.23
CA ARG A 290 -8.37 -21.54 -5.98
C ARG A 290 -9.18 -22.81 -5.82
N THR A 291 -9.58 -23.12 -4.59
CA THR A 291 -10.40 -24.30 -4.29
C THR A 291 -11.75 -24.20 -4.97
N PHE A 292 -12.44 -23.06 -4.88
CA PHE A 292 -13.77 -22.90 -5.47
C PHE A 292 -13.75 -22.90 -7.00
N LEU A 293 -12.68 -22.38 -7.62
CA LEU A 293 -12.46 -22.51 -9.06
C LEU A 293 -12.26 -23.97 -9.48
N ARG A 294 -11.38 -24.68 -8.79
CA ARG A 294 -11.10 -26.10 -9.08
C ARG A 294 -12.32 -26.99 -8.96
N GLU A 295 -13.16 -26.71 -7.97
CA GLU A 295 -14.42 -27.45 -7.72
C GLU A 295 -15.61 -26.93 -8.54
N ASN A 296 -15.36 -25.99 -9.49
CA ASN A 296 -16.40 -25.37 -10.32
C ASN A 296 -17.58 -24.78 -9.51
N ILE A 297 -17.29 -24.19 -8.35
CA ILE A 297 -18.26 -23.43 -7.54
C ILE A 297 -18.32 -21.99 -8.01
N ILE A 298 -17.19 -21.43 -8.44
CA ILE A 298 -17.10 -20.15 -9.12
C ILE A 298 -16.41 -20.32 -10.47
N GLN A 299 -16.71 -19.44 -11.44
CA GLN A 299 -16.14 -19.45 -12.78
C GLN A 299 -15.72 -18.06 -13.25
N ASP A 300 -16.30 -17.01 -12.66
CA ASP A 300 -16.05 -15.60 -12.97
C ASP A 300 -16.40 -14.71 -11.76
N MET A 301 -16.25 -13.40 -11.91
CA MET A 301 -16.58 -12.43 -10.84
C MET A 301 -18.06 -12.44 -10.46
N THR A 302 -18.97 -12.72 -11.40
CA THR A 302 -20.42 -12.71 -11.14
C THR A 302 -20.86 -13.92 -10.34
N SER A 303 -20.22 -15.06 -10.59
CA SER A 303 -20.51 -16.32 -9.89
C SER A 303 -20.14 -16.26 -8.39
N ILE A 304 -19.24 -15.36 -7.98
CA ILE A 304 -18.96 -15.10 -6.56
C ILE A 304 -20.25 -14.66 -5.81
N TYR A 305 -21.11 -13.91 -6.47
CA TYR A 305 -22.38 -13.44 -5.91
C TYR A 305 -23.55 -14.42 -6.08
N LYS A 306 -23.27 -15.58 -6.70
CA LYS A 306 -24.25 -16.67 -6.96
C LYS A 306 -23.80 -18.02 -6.41
N ILE A 307 -22.88 -18.05 -5.44
CA ILE A 307 -22.30 -19.28 -4.89
C ILE A 307 -23.39 -20.24 -4.42
N ASP A 308 -23.30 -21.49 -4.88
CA ASP A 308 -24.04 -22.62 -4.31
C ASP A 308 -23.40 -23.05 -2.97
N TYR A 309 -23.96 -22.57 -1.88
CA TYR A 309 -23.43 -22.82 -0.54
C TYR A 309 -23.60 -24.28 -0.09
N GLU A 310 -24.55 -25.02 -0.65
CA GLU A 310 -24.73 -26.46 -0.32
C GLU A 310 -23.57 -27.26 -0.95
N LYS A 311 -23.13 -26.88 -2.15
CA LYS A 311 -21.95 -27.44 -2.78
C LYS A 311 -20.68 -27.07 -2.03
N ALA A 312 -20.56 -25.82 -1.59
CA ALA A 312 -19.41 -25.36 -0.79
C ALA A 312 -19.30 -26.09 0.56
N ARG A 313 -20.40 -26.46 1.21
CA ARG A 313 -20.40 -27.23 2.47
C ARG A 313 -19.77 -28.62 2.37
N GLN A 314 -19.72 -29.18 1.17
CA GLN A 314 -19.12 -30.50 0.94
C GLN A 314 -17.59 -30.45 0.97
N LEU A 315 -17.00 -29.27 0.90
CA LEU A 315 -15.57 -29.07 0.95
C LEU A 315 -15.01 -29.19 2.37
N GLU A 316 -13.80 -29.74 2.47
CA GLU A 316 -13.10 -29.80 3.75
C GLU A 316 -12.88 -28.39 4.34
N GLY A 317 -13.15 -28.24 5.63
CA GLY A 317 -13.03 -26.95 6.34
C GLY A 317 -14.22 -25.99 6.19
N TRP A 318 -15.20 -26.29 5.30
CA TRP A 318 -16.37 -25.46 5.06
C TRP A 318 -17.60 -25.98 5.83
N LYS A 319 -17.76 -25.48 7.07
CA LYS A 319 -18.90 -25.76 7.96
C LYS A 319 -19.77 -24.50 8.10
N ASP A 320 -20.87 -24.61 8.85
CA ASP A 320 -21.88 -23.55 9.00
C ASP A 320 -21.28 -22.18 9.31
N LYS A 321 -20.29 -22.09 10.20
CA LYS A 321 -19.63 -20.82 10.55
C LYS A 321 -18.84 -20.24 9.38
N SER A 322 -18.09 -21.06 8.64
CA SER A 322 -17.32 -20.62 7.48
C SER A 322 -18.24 -20.15 6.35
N ILE A 323 -19.31 -20.88 6.11
CA ILE A 323 -20.36 -20.53 5.13
C ILE A 323 -21.05 -19.22 5.52
N GLN A 324 -21.42 -19.06 6.80
CA GLN A 324 -22.05 -17.82 7.25
C GLN A 324 -21.11 -16.61 7.11
N ASN A 325 -19.84 -16.75 7.50
CA ASN A 325 -18.86 -15.68 7.33
C ASN A 325 -18.69 -15.29 5.86
N LEU A 326 -18.67 -16.27 4.94
CA LEU A 326 -18.57 -16.00 3.50
C LEU A 326 -19.82 -15.27 3.00
N LYS A 327 -21.02 -15.70 3.39
CA LYS A 327 -22.28 -15.02 3.05
C LYS A 327 -22.26 -13.57 3.50
N ASP A 328 -21.91 -13.34 4.76
CA ASP A 328 -21.85 -12.00 5.34
C ASP A 328 -20.81 -11.14 4.63
N GLY A 329 -19.64 -11.70 4.29
CA GLY A 329 -18.59 -11.02 3.53
C GLY A 329 -19.04 -10.63 2.13
N ILE A 330 -19.72 -11.51 1.42
CA ILE A 330 -20.27 -11.25 0.07
C ILE A 330 -21.34 -10.16 0.14
N GLU A 331 -22.31 -10.26 1.07
CA GLU A 331 -23.37 -9.26 1.21
C GLU A 331 -22.80 -7.88 1.63
N ALA A 332 -21.79 -7.85 2.51
CA ALA A 332 -21.12 -6.62 2.87
C ALA A 332 -20.42 -5.98 1.67
N SER A 333 -19.76 -6.79 0.83
CA SER A 333 -19.00 -6.30 -0.34
C SER A 333 -19.89 -5.61 -1.38
N LYS A 334 -21.17 -5.99 -1.49
CA LYS A 334 -22.12 -5.35 -2.42
C LYS A 334 -22.30 -3.86 -2.16
N LYS A 335 -22.09 -3.41 -0.91
CA LYS A 335 -22.28 -2.02 -0.47
C LYS A 335 -20.99 -1.20 -0.51
N ASN A 336 -19.90 -1.77 -0.99
CA ASN A 336 -18.63 -1.09 -1.06
C ASN A 336 -18.71 0.16 -1.94
N GLU A 337 -17.83 1.13 -1.64
CA GLU A 337 -17.68 2.34 -2.45
C GLU A 337 -17.24 1.98 -3.87
N LEU A 338 -17.76 2.72 -4.85
CA LEU A 338 -17.53 2.49 -6.27
C LEU A 338 -16.05 2.32 -6.66
N TYR A 339 -15.14 3.07 -6.02
CA TYR A 339 -13.71 2.95 -6.32
C TYR A 339 -13.15 1.56 -6.04
N ARG A 340 -13.71 0.82 -5.06
CA ARG A 340 -13.27 -0.54 -4.74
C ARG A 340 -13.62 -1.52 -5.85
N LEU A 341 -14.80 -1.36 -6.46
CA LEU A 341 -15.16 -2.11 -7.66
C LEU A 341 -14.22 -1.79 -8.81
N ILE A 342 -13.93 -0.50 -9.07
CA ILE A 342 -12.98 -0.10 -10.12
C ILE A 342 -11.61 -0.74 -9.91
N VAL A 343 -11.10 -0.79 -8.67
CA VAL A 343 -9.86 -1.51 -8.35
C VAL A 343 -10.02 -3.00 -8.62
N GLY A 344 -11.15 -3.59 -8.20
CA GLY A 344 -11.46 -5.03 -8.34
C GLY A 344 -11.52 -5.48 -9.80
N LEU A 345 -12.02 -4.66 -10.70
CA LEU A 345 -12.03 -4.94 -12.14
C LEU A 345 -10.62 -5.15 -12.71
N GLY A 346 -9.60 -4.69 -12.03
CA GLY A 346 -8.21 -4.96 -12.38
C GLY A 346 -7.73 -4.34 -13.67
N ILE A 347 -8.35 -3.24 -14.10
CA ILE A 347 -7.97 -2.49 -15.31
C ILE A 347 -6.48 -2.10 -15.22
N ARG A 348 -5.73 -2.32 -16.29
CA ARG A 348 -4.28 -2.01 -16.32
C ARG A 348 -4.03 -0.54 -15.98
N HIS A 349 -2.98 -0.30 -15.20
CA HIS A 349 -2.54 1.02 -14.75
C HIS A 349 -3.50 1.74 -13.78
N ILE A 350 -4.63 1.13 -13.42
CA ILE A 350 -5.58 1.71 -12.47
C ILE A 350 -5.30 1.19 -11.06
N GLY A 351 -4.78 2.08 -10.21
CA GLY A 351 -4.61 1.86 -8.78
C GLY A 351 -5.70 2.54 -7.95
N SER A 352 -5.64 2.40 -6.63
CA SER A 352 -6.65 2.96 -5.72
C SER A 352 -6.80 4.49 -5.83
N THR A 353 -5.73 5.23 -6.09
CA THR A 353 -5.76 6.70 -6.25
C THR A 353 -6.56 7.08 -7.49
N THR A 354 -6.21 6.51 -8.65
CA THR A 354 -6.92 6.75 -9.91
C THR A 354 -8.37 6.26 -9.83
N ALA A 355 -8.62 5.11 -9.21
CA ALA A 355 -9.99 4.60 -9.03
C ALA A 355 -10.87 5.54 -8.19
N LYS A 356 -10.34 6.13 -7.11
CA LYS A 356 -11.06 7.12 -6.31
C LYS A 356 -11.37 8.39 -7.10
N MET A 357 -10.46 8.84 -7.93
CA MET A 357 -10.68 9.98 -8.82
C MET A 357 -11.76 9.66 -9.85
N LEU A 358 -11.70 8.50 -10.51
CA LEU A 358 -12.69 8.05 -11.50
C LEU A 358 -14.09 7.91 -10.88
N ALA A 359 -14.21 7.32 -9.70
CA ALA A 359 -15.48 7.14 -9.00
C ALA A 359 -16.24 8.46 -8.75
N LYS A 360 -15.53 9.59 -8.70
CA LYS A 360 -16.13 10.92 -8.54
C LYS A 360 -16.63 11.54 -9.85
N LYS A 361 -16.23 11.00 -11.01
CA LYS A 361 -16.47 11.61 -12.33
C LYS A 361 -17.75 11.17 -13.02
N VAL A 362 -18.34 10.06 -12.62
CA VAL A 362 -19.54 9.48 -13.22
C VAL A 362 -20.57 9.20 -12.13
N ASN A 363 -21.84 9.15 -12.53
CA ASN A 363 -22.92 8.73 -11.62
C ASN A 363 -22.98 7.20 -11.54
N THR A 364 -22.85 6.56 -12.67
CA THR A 364 -22.83 5.10 -12.81
C THR A 364 -21.58 4.67 -13.55
N LEU A 365 -20.96 3.57 -13.16
CA LEU A 365 -19.70 3.11 -13.76
C LEU A 365 -19.84 2.83 -15.27
N THR A 366 -21.02 2.42 -15.72
CA THR A 366 -21.34 2.22 -17.13
C THR A 366 -21.34 3.50 -17.96
N ASP A 367 -21.42 4.69 -17.34
CA ASP A 367 -21.38 5.97 -18.07
C ASP A 367 -20.04 6.16 -18.82
N PHE A 368 -18.97 5.50 -18.35
CA PHE A 368 -17.66 5.55 -19.01
C PHE A 368 -17.65 4.94 -20.41
N GLN A 369 -18.62 4.10 -20.79
CA GLN A 369 -18.72 3.56 -22.16
C GLN A 369 -18.90 4.65 -23.23
N TYR A 370 -19.39 5.83 -22.83
CA TYR A 370 -19.62 6.96 -23.72
C TYR A 370 -18.44 7.95 -23.78
N TRP A 371 -17.38 7.69 -23.02
CA TRP A 371 -16.21 8.57 -23.00
C TRP A 371 -15.23 8.22 -24.10
N THR A 372 -14.65 9.27 -24.72
CA THR A 372 -13.55 9.10 -25.68
C THR A 372 -12.20 9.01 -24.96
N GLU A 373 -11.17 8.53 -25.64
CA GLU A 373 -9.81 8.45 -25.09
C GLU A 373 -9.27 9.85 -24.71
N GLU A 374 -9.63 10.88 -25.48
CA GLU A 374 -9.28 12.27 -25.20
C GLU A 374 -9.91 12.74 -23.88
N GLN A 375 -11.18 12.39 -23.62
CA GLN A 375 -11.85 12.77 -22.37
C GLN A 375 -11.16 12.14 -21.17
N TYR A 376 -10.74 10.87 -21.24
CA TYR A 376 -9.92 10.27 -20.19
C TYR A 376 -8.58 11.00 -19.99
N SER A 377 -7.93 11.42 -21.08
CA SER A 377 -6.64 12.12 -21.04
C SER A 377 -6.72 13.53 -20.43
N THR A 378 -7.92 14.12 -20.29
CA THR A 378 -8.11 15.41 -19.59
C THR A 378 -8.10 15.28 -18.06
N LEU A 379 -8.17 14.06 -17.54
CA LEU A 379 -8.20 13.83 -16.09
C LEU A 379 -6.82 14.00 -15.49
N GLU A 380 -6.78 14.54 -14.28
CA GLU A 380 -5.55 14.71 -13.50
C GLU A 380 -4.90 13.33 -13.24
N ASP A 381 -3.59 13.22 -13.40
CA ASP A 381 -2.80 11.99 -13.25
C ASP A 381 -3.17 10.85 -14.22
N VAL A 382 -3.88 11.13 -15.31
CA VAL A 382 -4.19 10.17 -16.36
C VAL A 382 -3.34 10.43 -17.60
N GLY A 383 -2.27 9.66 -17.75
CA GLY A 383 -1.44 9.68 -18.97
C GLY A 383 -2.03 8.85 -20.11
N PRO A 384 -1.45 8.94 -21.33
CA PRO A 384 -1.97 8.25 -22.53
C PRO A 384 -2.20 6.74 -22.35
N LYS A 385 -1.27 6.02 -21.71
CA LYS A 385 -1.39 4.57 -21.45
C LYS A 385 -2.56 4.24 -20.53
N VAL A 386 -2.84 5.10 -19.55
CA VAL A 386 -3.97 4.93 -18.63
C VAL A 386 -5.28 5.20 -19.35
N ALA A 387 -5.35 6.30 -20.14
CA ALA A 387 -6.50 6.66 -20.93
C ALA A 387 -6.87 5.56 -21.92
N GLN A 388 -5.88 5.03 -22.64
CA GLN A 388 -6.06 3.91 -23.55
C GLN A 388 -6.60 2.65 -22.85
N SER A 389 -6.06 2.31 -21.66
CA SER A 389 -6.55 1.14 -20.92
C SER A 389 -7.99 1.30 -20.44
N LEU A 390 -8.39 2.50 -20.03
CA LEU A 390 -9.77 2.81 -19.66
C LEU A 390 -10.69 2.74 -20.88
N PHE A 391 -10.31 3.39 -21.98
CA PHE A 391 -11.08 3.38 -23.20
C PHE A 391 -11.32 1.96 -23.73
N GLN A 392 -10.25 1.14 -23.81
CA GLN A 392 -10.37 -0.26 -24.23
C GLN A 392 -11.29 -1.07 -23.32
N PHE A 393 -11.21 -0.88 -22.01
CA PHE A 393 -12.06 -1.61 -21.06
C PHE A 393 -13.54 -1.24 -21.20
N PHE A 394 -13.86 0.04 -21.26
CA PHE A 394 -15.25 0.51 -21.26
C PHE A 394 -15.92 0.52 -22.65
N THR A 395 -15.16 0.36 -23.73
CA THR A 395 -15.72 0.13 -25.08
C THR A 395 -15.98 -1.34 -25.39
N ASP A 396 -15.43 -2.25 -24.57
CA ASP A 396 -15.68 -3.67 -24.68
C ASP A 396 -17.07 -4.03 -24.14
N THR A 397 -17.92 -4.59 -25.01
CA THR A 397 -19.31 -4.95 -24.68
C THR A 397 -19.39 -6.04 -23.61
N GLU A 398 -18.43 -6.96 -23.55
CA GLU A 398 -18.38 -8.02 -22.52
C GLU A 398 -18.15 -7.42 -21.14
N ASN A 399 -17.29 -6.41 -21.03
CA ASN A 399 -17.03 -5.70 -19.78
C ASN A 399 -18.25 -4.88 -19.33
N ILE A 400 -18.96 -4.24 -20.25
CA ILE A 400 -20.21 -3.53 -19.90
C ILE A 400 -21.27 -4.51 -19.39
N GLN A 401 -21.44 -5.65 -20.08
CA GLN A 401 -22.36 -6.70 -19.65
C GLN A 401 -21.99 -7.30 -18.28
N LEU A 402 -20.70 -7.43 -18.01
CA LEU A 402 -20.20 -7.81 -16.65
C LEU A 402 -20.68 -6.82 -15.59
N LEU A 403 -20.52 -5.50 -15.84
CA LEU A 403 -20.96 -4.46 -14.91
C LEU A 403 -22.46 -4.48 -14.67
N GLU A 404 -23.25 -4.61 -15.72
CA GLU A 404 -24.72 -4.71 -15.63
C GLU A 404 -25.14 -5.97 -14.84
N THR A 405 -24.45 -7.09 -15.07
CA THR A 405 -24.70 -8.33 -14.34
C THR A 405 -24.37 -8.16 -12.85
N LEU A 406 -23.22 -7.56 -12.52
CA LEU A 406 -22.85 -7.27 -11.12
C LEU A 406 -23.90 -6.35 -10.46
N ALA A 407 -24.38 -5.32 -11.17
CA ALA A 407 -25.44 -4.44 -10.69
C ALA A 407 -26.74 -5.20 -10.41
N SER A 408 -27.14 -6.10 -11.31
CA SER A 408 -28.34 -6.93 -11.14
C SER A 408 -28.26 -7.87 -9.92
N LEU A 409 -27.04 -8.22 -9.51
CA LEU A 409 -26.74 -9.02 -8.31
C LEU A 409 -26.62 -8.17 -7.04
N GLY A 410 -26.86 -6.86 -7.14
CA GLY A 410 -26.86 -5.92 -6.02
C GLY A 410 -25.50 -5.32 -5.69
N VAL A 411 -24.49 -5.52 -6.53
CA VAL A 411 -23.19 -4.85 -6.36
C VAL A 411 -23.33 -3.37 -6.71
N ASN A 412 -22.81 -2.51 -5.85
CA ASN A 412 -22.86 -1.08 -6.07
C ASN A 412 -21.96 -0.67 -7.25
N ILE A 413 -22.58 -0.21 -8.35
CA ILE A 413 -21.90 0.38 -9.52
C ILE A 413 -22.12 1.89 -9.60
N GLN A 414 -22.79 2.49 -8.63
CA GLN A 414 -23.13 3.91 -8.61
C GLN A 414 -22.18 4.68 -7.69
N LYS A 415 -21.99 5.94 -8.02
CA LYS A 415 -21.34 6.87 -7.12
C LYS A 415 -22.10 6.87 -5.80
N THR A 416 -21.39 6.59 -4.73
CA THR A 416 -21.95 6.76 -3.40
C THR A 416 -22.22 8.24 -3.23
N GLU A 417 -23.48 8.62 -3.11
CA GLU A 417 -23.82 9.99 -2.69
C GLU A 417 -23.10 10.21 -1.36
N GLU A 418 -22.21 11.18 -1.32
CA GLU A 418 -21.70 11.66 -0.06
C GLU A 418 -22.95 12.12 0.70
N VAL A 419 -23.32 11.41 1.76
CA VAL A 419 -24.42 11.86 2.62
C VAL A 419 -23.98 13.20 3.16
N LEU A 420 -24.54 14.26 2.58
CA LEU A 420 -24.30 15.60 3.04
C LEU A 420 -24.92 15.69 4.43
N ASP A 421 -24.14 16.14 5.41
CA ASP A 421 -24.65 16.44 6.73
C ASP A 421 -25.64 17.63 6.64
N SER A 422 -25.39 18.54 5.66
CA SER A 422 -26.30 19.64 5.27
C SER A 422 -25.94 20.20 3.88
N ASP A 423 -26.76 21.07 3.33
CA ASP A 423 -26.52 21.85 2.10
C ASP A 423 -26.12 23.31 2.37
N LYS A 424 -25.84 23.68 3.62
CA LYS A 424 -25.59 25.04 4.07
C LYS A 424 -24.44 25.76 3.35
N LEU A 425 -23.45 24.98 2.89
CA LEU A 425 -22.31 25.49 2.13
C LEU A 425 -22.45 25.30 0.61
N SER A 426 -23.63 24.90 0.12
CA SER A 426 -23.86 24.65 -1.29
C SER A 426 -23.52 25.86 -2.15
N GLY A 427 -22.77 25.62 -3.24
CA GLY A 427 -22.32 26.66 -4.17
C GLY A 427 -21.18 27.54 -3.66
N LYS A 428 -20.67 27.34 -2.44
CA LYS A 428 -19.58 28.14 -1.85
C LYS A 428 -18.25 27.39 -1.93
N THR A 429 -17.17 28.13 -2.16
CA THR A 429 -15.80 27.62 -2.28
C THR A 429 -14.94 28.10 -1.14
N PHE A 430 -14.26 27.17 -0.46
CA PHE A 430 -13.47 27.43 0.74
C PHE A 430 -11.98 27.15 0.51
N LEU A 431 -11.13 27.95 1.15
CA LEU A 431 -9.68 27.71 1.24
C LEU A 431 -9.25 27.93 2.68
N PHE A 432 -8.49 26.95 3.22
CA PHE A 432 -7.95 27.05 4.57
C PHE A 432 -6.48 27.47 4.53
N THR A 433 -6.10 28.40 5.40
CA THR A 433 -4.71 28.89 5.53
C THR A 433 -4.36 29.13 7.00
N GLY A 434 -3.07 29.09 7.33
CA GLY A 434 -2.64 29.17 8.72
C GLY A 434 -2.75 27.84 9.46
N THR A 435 -2.51 27.87 10.77
CA THR A 435 -2.67 26.73 11.68
C THR A 435 -4.09 26.75 12.22
N LEU A 436 -4.87 25.72 11.87
CA LEU A 436 -6.21 25.53 12.41
C LEU A 436 -6.11 24.90 13.80
N THR A 437 -6.93 25.32 14.74
CA THR A 437 -6.87 24.92 16.15
C THR A 437 -7.97 23.93 16.54
N ARG A 438 -9.10 23.95 15.84
CA ARG A 438 -10.30 23.14 16.14
C ARG A 438 -10.32 21.81 15.40
N PHE A 439 -9.70 21.75 14.23
CA PHE A 439 -9.66 20.60 13.35
C PHE A 439 -8.43 20.63 12.45
N SER A 440 -8.02 19.50 11.93
CA SER A 440 -6.98 19.44 10.90
C SER A 440 -7.50 20.02 9.57
N ARG A 441 -6.60 20.39 8.67
CA ARG A 441 -7.00 20.86 7.33
C ARG A 441 -7.78 19.82 6.53
N GLU A 442 -7.49 18.54 6.73
CA GLU A 442 -8.23 17.48 6.05
C GLU A 442 -9.64 17.32 6.63
N GLU A 443 -9.79 17.41 7.95
CA GLU A 443 -11.11 17.43 8.60
C GLU A 443 -11.92 18.64 8.17
N ALA A 444 -11.28 19.83 8.08
CA ALA A 444 -11.92 21.03 7.58
C ALA A 444 -12.47 20.87 6.15
N LYS A 445 -11.68 20.26 5.27
CA LYS A 445 -12.12 19.96 3.90
C LYS A 445 -13.30 18.99 3.87
N ILE A 446 -13.23 17.94 4.69
CA ILE A 446 -14.32 16.97 4.81
C ILE A 446 -15.59 17.67 5.33
N LEU A 447 -15.48 18.57 6.31
CA LEU A 447 -16.62 19.35 6.80
C LEU A 447 -17.24 20.21 5.71
N VAL A 448 -16.42 20.88 4.87
CA VAL A 448 -16.93 21.64 3.71
C VAL A 448 -17.68 20.72 2.75
N GLU A 449 -17.08 19.61 2.35
CA GLU A 449 -17.68 18.66 1.40
C GLU A 449 -18.97 18.05 1.96
N LYS A 450 -18.98 17.66 3.23
CA LYS A 450 -20.17 17.12 3.91
C LYS A 450 -21.32 18.11 4.05
N ASN A 451 -21.02 19.41 3.97
CA ASN A 451 -22.05 20.46 4.01
C ASN A 451 -22.30 21.08 2.63
N GLY A 452 -21.94 20.41 1.54
CA GLY A 452 -22.26 20.79 0.16
C GLY A 452 -21.33 21.84 -0.45
N GLY A 453 -20.27 22.27 0.25
CA GLY A 453 -19.30 23.25 -0.24
C GLY A 453 -18.19 22.61 -1.11
N LYS A 454 -17.36 23.47 -1.70
CA LYS A 454 -16.19 23.06 -2.51
C LYS A 454 -14.89 23.54 -1.87
N ASN A 455 -13.84 22.74 -1.96
CA ASN A 455 -12.50 23.08 -1.50
C ASN A 455 -11.64 23.63 -2.65
N SER A 456 -10.87 24.69 -2.37
CA SER A 456 -9.84 25.24 -3.28
C SER A 456 -8.44 25.04 -2.71
N SER A 457 -7.45 24.91 -3.59
CA SER A 457 -6.02 24.85 -3.21
C SER A 457 -5.32 26.22 -3.32
N ALA A 458 -5.92 27.17 -4.05
CA ALA A 458 -5.33 28.46 -4.36
C ALA A 458 -6.32 29.62 -4.17
N VAL A 459 -5.79 30.82 -3.94
CA VAL A 459 -6.56 32.08 -3.91
C VAL A 459 -6.80 32.49 -5.36
N SER A 460 -8.07 32.56 -5.77
CA SER A 460 -8.52 32.98 -7.11
C SER A 460 -9.83 33.78 -6.98
N ALA A 461 -10.28 34.41 -8.06
CA ALA A 461 -11.55 35.15 -8.10
C ALA A 461 -12.79 34.25 -7.84
N ASN A 462 -12.65 32.92 -7.97
CA ASN A 462 -13.72 31.96 -7.72
C ASN A 462 -13.72 31.43 -6.27
N LEU A 463 -12.90 31.99 -5.38
CA LEU A 463 -12.87 31.67 -3.97
C LEU A 463 -13.87 32.55 -3.23
N ASP A 464 -14.81 31.98 -2.48
CA ASP A 464 -15.78 32.73 -1.70
C ASP A 464 -15.26 33.00 -0.28
N TYR A 465 -14.69 32.00 0.36
CA TYR A 465 -14.24 32.08 1.75
C TYR A 465 -12.79 31.63 1.93
N LEU A 466 -11.99 32.47 2.59
CA LEU A 466 -10.71 32.09 3.15
C LEU A 466 -10.86 31.93 4.67
N VAL A 467 -10.76 30.69 5.14
CA VAL A 467 -10.73 30.42 6.58
C VAL A 467 -9.28 30.54 7.06
N ALA A 468 -9.05 31.54 7.90
CA ALA A 468 -7.74 31.92 8.40
C ALA A 468 -7.55 31.44 9.84
N GLY A 469 -6.73 30.41 10.03
CA GLY A 469 -6.21 30.03 11.34
C GLY A 469 -5.04 30.92 11.80
N GLU A 470 -4.44 30.56 12.91
CA GLU A 470 -3.27 31.29 13.45
C GLU A 470 -2.11 31.34 12.43
N LYS A 471 -1.39 32.46 12.41
CA LYS A 471 -0.22 32.69 11.54
C LYS A 471 -0.50 32.45 10.05
N ALA A 472 -1.68 32.84 9.58
CA ALA A 472 -2.03 32.82 8.17
C ALA A 472 -1.03 33.67 7.36
N GLY A 473 -0.35 33.04 6.39
CA GLY A 473 0.75 33.64 5.62
C GLY A 473 0.29 34.34 4.34
N SER A 474 1.09 34.24 3.27
CA SER A 474 0.92 34.94 1.99
C SER A 474 -0.46 34.75 1.32
N LYS A 475 -1.18 33.67 1.60
CA LYS A 475 -2.53 33.42 1.08
C LYS A 475 -3.54 34.41 1.68
N LEU A 476 -3.43 34.74 2.97
CA LEU A 476 -4.25 35.76 3.62
C LEU A 476 -4.07 37.15 2.98
N THR A 477 -2.81 37.57 2.80
CA THR A 477 -2.48 38.84 2.16
C THR A 477 -2.98 38.93 0.71
N LYS A 478 -2.99 37.79 0.00
CA LYS A 478 -3.54 37.73 -1.37
C LYS A 478 -5.08 37.81 -1.36
N ALA A 479 -5.75 37.10 -0.47
CA ALA A 479 -7.20 37.11 -0.38
C ALA A 479 -7.74 38.49 0.01
N GLN A 480 -7.08 39.17 0.94
CA GLN A 480 -7.45 40.56 1.36
C GLN A 480 -7.39 41.60 0.22
N LYS A 481 -6.68 41.32 -0.86
CA LYS A 481 -6.62 42.16 -2.06
C LYS A 481 -7.77 41.93 -3.03
N ILE A 482 -8.58 40.90 -2.82
CA ILE A 482 -9.71 40.55 -3.69
C ILE A 482 -11.01 40.78 -2.93
N PRO A 483 -11.78 41.84 -3.26
CA PRO A 483 -12.97 42.25 -2.48
C PRO A 483 -14.08 41.18 -2.42
N SER A 484 -14.10 40.22 -3.34
CA SER A 484 -15.11 39.15 -3.38
C SER A 484 -14.84 38.02 -2.41
N ILE A 485 -13.66 37.98 -1.77
CA ILE A 485 -13.31 36.90 -0.87
C ILE A 485 -13.56 37.30 0.57
N PHE A 486 -14.40 36.58 1.26
CA PHE A 486 -14.64 36.75 2.69
C PHE A 486 -13.56 36.01 3.48
N VAL A 487 -12.84 36.78 4.31
CA VAL A 487 -11.88 36.21 5.26
C VAL A 487 -12.59 35.98 6.58
N ILE A 488 -12.68 34.73 7.00
CA ILE A 488 -13.36 34.30 8.23
C ILE A 488 -12.41 33.49 9.12
N ASP A 489 -12.72 33.38 10.39
CA ASP A 489 -12.02 32.48 11.32
C ASP A 489 -12.67 31.09 11.41
N GLU A 490 -12.10 30.22 12.26
CA GLU A 490 -12.62 28.86 12.45
C GLU A 490 -13.99 28.84 13.15
N ASP A 491 -14.24 29.74 14.06
CA ASP A 491 -15.53 29.85 14.78
C ASP A 491 -16.63 30.33 13.87
N GLU A 492 -16.33 31.28 12.99
CA GLU A 492 -17.25 31.75 11.96
C GLU A 492 -17.57 30.65 10.95
N PHE A 493 -16.54 29.87 10.53
CA PHE A 493 -16.76 28.71 9.66
C PHE A 493 -17.64 27.65 10.32
N LEU A 494 -17.43 27.33 11.59
CA LEU A 494 -18.26 26.35 12.31
C LEU A 494 -19.71 26.79 12.42
N LYS A 495 -19.96 28.09 12.69
CA LYS A 495 -21.32 28.66 12.71
C LYS A 495 -22.03 28.57 11.35
N MET A 496 -21.28 28.48 10.25
CA MET A 496 -21.89 28.29 8.92
C MET A 496 -22.42 26.89 8.68
N ILE A 497 -21.94 25.92 9.46
CA ILE A 497 -22.31 24.49 9.33
C ILE A 497 -23.19 23.99 10.50
N GLU A 498 -23.22 24.70 11.63
CA GLU A 498 -24.21 24.51 12.71
C GLU A 498 -25.61 24.92 12.27
#